data_f13d293b20a5a32386834aaa43c5fab2
#
_entry.id   f13d293b20a5a32386834aaa43c5fab2
#
_cell.length_a   1.000
_cell.length_b   1.000
_cell.length_c   1.000
_cell.angle_alpha   90.00
_cell.angle_beta   90.00
_cell.angle_gamma   90.00
#
_symmetry.space_group_name_H-M   'P 1'
#
loop_
_entity.id
_entity.type
_entity.pdbx_description
1 polymer ?
#
loop_
_entity_poly.entity_id
_entity_poly.type
_entity_poly.pdbx_seq_one_letter_code
_entity_poly.pdbx_strand_id
1 'polypeptide(L)'
;RLGVLPLFAAQRLFPRLAELREKHPSLHIDVDTAAHGVSRLGDGLDAAIVLSREIDPALYARRLDRNTVLAIGARRLLQGPHAIKDPAQLSEMTVLIHREMPDTFDAWRDALKIKNLEPAAIDHFDSGQLMLEAAAQGLGIAFMHQSHLDDAHDERLVRIFDVDVESPYSYWFVCRPRALQLEPVRIFHDWLVSLSD
;
A
#
# COMPACT_ATOMS: atom_id res chain seq x y z
N ARG A 1 -6.16 4.97 -19.72
CA ARG A 1 -6.87 4.31 -18.59
C ARG A 1 -5.84 3.72 -17.63
N LEU A 2 -5.94 4.09 -16.35
CA LEU A 2 -5.01 3.72 -15.28
C LEU A 2 -5.70 2.80 -14.27
N GLY A 3 -5.15 1.59 -14.06
CA GLY A 3 -5.46 0.77 -12.91
C GLY A 3 -4.64 1.21 -11.70
N VAL A 4 -5.27 1.44 -10.55
CA VAL A 4 -4.55 1.85 -9.34
C VAL A 4 -5.28 1.41 -8.07
N LEU A 5 -4.54 0.99 -7.05
CA LEU A 5 -5.14 0.70 -5.75
C LEU A 5 -5.70 1.97 -5.11
N PRO A 6 -6.92 1.91 -4.52
CA PRO A 6 -7.61 3.09 -3.99
C PRO A 6 -6.78 3.91 -3.02
N LEU A 7 -6.04 3.26 -2.11
CA LEU A 7 -5.23 3.94 -1.12
C LEU A 7 -4.09 4.76 -1.75
N PHE A 8 -3.38 4.18 -2.74
CA PHE A 8 -2.34 4.91 -3.48
C PHE A 8 -2.93 6.11 -4.23
N ALA A 9 -4.07 5.91 -4.88
CA ALA A 9 -4.76 6.99 -5.59
C ALA A 9 -5.10 8.16 -4.65
N ALA A 10 -5.70 7.86 -3.49
CA ALA A 10 -6.11 8.88 -2.53
C ALA A 10 -4.93 9.59 -1.85
N GLN A 11 -3.91 8.84 -1.45
CA GLN A 11 -2.81 9.38 -0.66
C GLN A 11 -1.70 10.04 -1.51
N ARG A 12 -1.37 9.47 -2.67
CA ARG A 12 -0.17 9.84 -3.42
C ARG A 12 -0.44 10.39 -4.82
N LEU A 13 -1.49 9.93 -5.49
CA LEU A 13 -1.79 10.36 -6.86
C LEU A 13 -2.61 11.64 -6.89
N PHE A 14 -3.80 11.64 -6.30
CA PHE A 14 -4.73 12.78 -6.39
C PHE A 14 -4.22 14.07 -5.79
N PRO A 15 -3.49 14.08 -4.65
CA PRO A 15 -2.95 15.32 -4.10
C PRO A 15 -2.00 16.08 -5.03
N ARG A 16 -1.38 15.37 -5.98
CA ARG A 16 -0.40 15.92 -6.92
C ARG A 16 -0.92 15.99 -8.36
N LEU A 17 -2.08 15.44 -8.65
CA LEU A 17 -2.61 15.33 -10.02
C LEU A 17 -2.91 16.69 -10.66
N ALA A 18 -3.22 17.71 -9.87
CA ALA A 18 -3.44 19.06 -10.34
C ALA A 18 -2.21 19.62 -11.08
N GLU A 19 -1.00 19.38 -10.56
CA GLU A 19 0.27 19.80 -11.19
C GLU A 19 0.44 19.22 -12.60
N LEU A 20 0.07 17.95 -12.76
CA LEU A 20 0.12 17.27 -14.07
C LEU A 20 -0.88 17.88 -15.05
N ARG A 21 -2.09 18.17 -14.59
CA ARG A 21 -3.15 18.78 -15.41
C ARG A 21 -2.81 20.20 -15.85
N GLU A 22 -2.17 20.99 -15.01
CA GLU A 22 -1.70 22.33 -15.36
C GLU A 22 -0.65 22.30 -16.49
N LYS A 23 0.29 21.34 -16.41
CA LYS A 23 1.33 21.17 -17.44
C LYS A 23 0.83 20.53 -18.72
N HIS A 24 -0.16 19.66 -18.62
CA HIS A 24 -0.72 18.87 -19.73
C HIS A 24 -2.25 18.90 -19.72
N PRO A 25 -2.88 20.04 -20.09
CA PRO A 25 -4.35 20.20 -20.00
C PRO A 25 -5.15 19.22 -20.87
N SER A 26 -4.52 18.70 -21.92
CA SER A 26 -5.15 17.70 -22.80
C SER A 26 -5.05 16.27 -22.30
N LEU A 27 -4.29 16.02 -21.22
CA LEU A 27 -4.18 14.69 -20.65
C LEU A 27 -5.36 14.40 -19.72
N HIS A 28 -6.15 13.40 -20.07
CA HIS A 28 -7.23 12.89 -19.26
C HIS A 28 -6.90 11.49 -18.77
N ILE A 29 -7.22 11.21 -17.52
CA ILE A 29 -6.94 9.92 -16.87
C ILE A 29 -8.25 9.33 -16.35
N ASP A 30 -8.67 8.22 -16.95
CA ASP A 30 -9.72 7.37 -16.42
C ASP A 30 -9.09 6.44 -15.37
N VAL A 31 -9.59 6.49 -14.15
CA VAL A 31 -9.08 5.70 -13.02
C VAL A 31 -9.98 4.50 -12.79
N ASP A 32 -9.37 3.33 -12.80
CA ASP A 32 -10.01 2.05 -12.49
C ASP A 32 -9.37 1.47 -11.23
N THR A 33 -10.15 1.25 -10.19
CA THR A 33 -9.67 0.77 -8.89
C THR A 33 -9.92 -0.73 -8.67
N ALA A 34 -10.38 -1.45 -9.70
CA ALA A 34 -10.59 -2.89 -9.61
C ALA A 34 -9.27 -3.63 -9.37
N ALA A 35 -9.34 -4.69 -8.59
CA ALA A 35 -8.22 -5.60 -8.39
C ALA A 35 -7.72 -6.19 -9.74
N HIS A 36 -6.49 -6.70 -9.74
CA HIS A 36 -5.88 -7.36 -10.90
C HIS A 36 -5.56 -6.47 -12.10
N GLY A 37 -5.09 -5.25 -11.86
CA GLY A 37 -4.69 -4.31 -12.92
C GLY A 37 -3.70 -4.89 -13.93
N VAL A 38 -2.76 -5.76 -13.49
CA VAL A 38 -1.76 -6.38 -14.38
C VAL A 38 -2.41 -7.24 -15.47
N SER A 39 -3.40 -8.05 -15.12
CA SER A 39 -4.08 -8.95 -16.08
C SER A 39 -4.89 -8.20 -17.16
N ARG A 40 -5.22 -6.93 -16.90
CA ARG A 40 -5.99 -6.08 -17.80
C ARG A 40 -5.15 -5.13 -18.66
N LEU A 41 -3.82 -5.19 -18.52
CA LEU A 41 -2.91 -4.37 -19.33
C LEU A 41 -3.02 -4.72 -20.81
N GLY A 42 -3.38 -3.72 -21.62
CA GLY A 42 -3.64 -3.85 -23.04
C GLY A 42 -5.01 -4.46 -23.38
N ASP A 43 -5.82 -4.75 -22.36
CA ASP A 43 -7.24 -5.12 -22.47
C ASP A 43 -8.05 -4.26 -21.49
N GLY A 44 -8.19 -2.99 -21.83
CA GLY A 44 -8.92 -2.01 -21.04
C GLY A 44 -8.09 -1.10 -20.14
N LEU A 45 -6.81 -1.43 -19.86
CA LEU A 45 -5.88 -0.55 -19.15
C LEU A 45 -4.63 -0.28 -19.98
N ASP A 46 -4.19 0.98 -20.00
CA ASP A 46 -2.93 1.39 -20.64
C ASP A 46 -1.74 1.19 -19.69
N ALA A 47 -1.94 1.47 -18.41
CA ALA A 47 -0.97 1.30 -17.36
C ALA A 47 -1.64 0.93 -16.03
N ALA A 48 -0.85 0.45 -15.09
CA ALA A 48 -1.32 0.20 -13.72
C ALA A 48 -0.26 0.58 -12.68
N ILE A 49 -0.73 0.96 -11.50
CA ILE A 49 0.10 1.07 -10.29
C ILE A 49 -0.34 -0.07 -9.37
N VAL A 50 0.59 -0.97 -9.13
CA VAL A 50 0.34 -2.21 -8.39
C VAL A 50 1.28 -2.36 -7.20
N LEU A 51 0.84 -3.11 -6.22
CA LEU A 51 1.63 -3.46 -5.05
C LEU A 51 2.06 -4.91 -5.21
N SER A 52 3.36 -5.15 -5.37
CA SER A 52 3.88 -6.49 -5.64
C SER A 52 5.33 -6.66 -5.16
N ARG A 53 5.74 -7.90 -4.98
CA ARG A 53 7.15 -8.27 -4.74
C ARG A 53 7.96 -8.19 -6.03
N GLU A 54 7.40 -8.75 -7.09
CA GLU A 54 8.03 -8.93 -8.39
C GLU A 54 7.02 -8.62 -9.49
N ILE A 55 7.52 -8.20 -10.63
CA ILE A 55 6.72 -7.95 -11.84
C ILE A 55 7.19 -8.89 -12.94
N ASP A 56 6.24 -9.41 -13.71
CA ASP A 56 6.52 -10.22 -14.90
C ASP A 56 7.54 -9.50 -15.79
N PRO A 57 8.69 -10.13 -16.11
CA PRO A 57 9.72 -9.53 -16.95
C PRO A 57 9.26 -9.21 -18.39
N ALA A 58 8.13 -9.73 -18.85
CA ALA A 58 7.51 -9.35 -20.11
C ALA A 58 6.87 -7.95 -20.10
N LEU A 59 6.67 -7.37 -18.92
CA LEU A 59 6.14 -6.03 -18.75
C LEU A 59 7.25 -5.01 -18.52
N TYR A 60 6.98 -3.75 -18.89
CA TYR A 60 7.76 -2.64 -18.37
C TYR A 60 7.34 -2.36 -16.94
N ALA A 61 8.31 -2.25 -16.04
CA ALA A 61 8.08 -1.95 -14.64
C ALA A 61 9.06 -0.90 -14.09
N ARG A 62 8.55 0.06 -13.35
CA ARG A 62 9.34 1.02 -12.59
C ARG A 62 8.91 0.96 -11.13
N ARG A 63 9.85 0.63 -10.24
CA ARG A 63 9.61 0.69 -8.80
C ARG A 63 9.45 2.14 -8.36
N LEU A 64 8.40 2.41 -7.58
CA LEU A 64 8.05 3.74 -7.12
C LEU A 64 8.50 4.01 -5.67
N ASP A 65 8.69 2.97 -4.87
CA ASP A 65 9.12 3.13 -3.48
C ASP A 65 9.88 1.91 -2.95
N ARG A 66 10.44 2.10 -1.77
CA ARG A 66 10.85 1.06 -0.83
C ARG A 66 10.24 1.42 0.52
N ASN A 67 9.77 0.44 1.25
CA ASN A 67 9.01 0.70 2.46
C ASN A 67 9.34 -0.29 3.57
N THR A 68 8.92 0.07 4.79
CA THR A 68 8.96 -0.83 5.95
C THR A 68 7.55 -1.25 6.32
N VAL A 69 7.40 -2.47 6.84
CA VAL A 69 6.17 -2.96 7.44
C VAL A 69 6.10 -2.49 8.87
N LEU A 70 4.96 -1.91 9.24
CA LEU A 70 4.63 -1.51 10.60
C LEU A 70 3.40 -2.25 11.10
N ALA A 71 3.33 -2.42 12.42
CA ALA A 71 2.09 -2.70 13.13
C ALA A 71 1.39 -1.38 13.42
N ILE A 72 0.24 -1.14 12.80
CA ILE A 72 -0.55 0.09 12.89
C ILE A 72 -1.85 -0.20 13.62
N GLY A 73 -2.19 0.62 14.59
CA GLY A 73 -3.43 0.47 15.35
C GLY A 73 -3.96 1.77 15.91
N ALA A 74 -5.07 1.68 16.64
CA ALA A 74 -5.67 2.83 17.28
C ALA A 74 -4.77 3.35 18.41
N ARG A 75 -4.58 4.67 18.47
CA ARG A 75 -3.78 5.34 19.52
C ARG A 75 -4.22 4.95 20.94
N ARG A 76 -5.51 4.76 21.16
CA ARG A 76 -6.06 4.36 22.46
C ARG A 76 -5.53 3.01 22.96
N LEU A 77 -5.05 2.13 22.07
CA LEU A 77 -4.48 0.83 22.44
C LEU A 77 -3.13 0.95 23.16
N LEU A 78 -2.49 2.11 23.10
CA LEU A 78 -1.26 2.42 23.86
C LEU A 78 -1.52 3.05 25.22
N GLN A 79 -2.78 3.20 25.61
CA GLN A 79 -3.20 3.92 26.82
C GLN A 79 -3.92 3.00 27.80
N GLY A 80 -3.86 3.38 29.08
CA GLY A 80 -4.60 2.70 30.14
C GLY A 80 -3.94 1.40 30.64
N PRO A 81 -4.64 0.67 31.52
CA PRO A 81 -4.09 -0.51 32.21
C PRO A 81 -3.87 -1.72 31.27
N HIS A 82 -4.55 -1.74 30.11
CA HIS A 82 -4.44 -2.80 29.09
C HIS A 82 -3.66 -2.34 27.87
N ALA A 83 -2.81 -1.33 28.02
CA ALA A 83 -1.98 -0.82 26.92
C ALA A 83 -1.11 -1.92 26.32
N ILE A 84 -1.02 -1.94 24.99
CA ILE A 84 -0.14 -2.84 24.27
C ILE A 84 1.31 -2.37 24.47
N LYS A 85 2.19 -3.28 24.90
CA LYS A 85 3.60 -3.02 25.14
C LYS A 85 4.52 -4.07 24.55
N ASP A 86 4.04 -5.29 24.39
CA ASP A 86 4.82 -6.45 23.98
C ASP A 86 4.17 -7.09 22.73
N PRO A 87 4.96 -7.42 21.69
CA PRO A 87 4.47 -8.17 20.53
C PRO A 87 3.72 -9.46 20.86
N ALA A 88 4.05 -10.14 21.97
CA ALA A 88 3.36 -11.35 22.41
C ALA A 88 1.85 -11.12 22.64
N GLN A 89 1.42 -9.90 22.96
CA GLN A 89 0.01 -9.55 23.16
C GLN A 89 -0.81 -9.65 21.87
N LEU A 90 -0.16 -9.71 20.68
CA LEU A 90 -0.85 -9.99 19.42
C LEU A 90 -1.54 -11.36 19.40
N SER A 91 -1.13 -12.29 20.26
CA SER A 91 -1.82 -13.60 20.40
C SER A 91 -3.26 -13.49 20.89
N GLU A 92 -3.63 -12.36 21.48
CA GLU A 92 -5.00 -12.06 21.95
C GLU A 92 -5.76 -11.11 21.02
N MET A 93 -5.16 -10.73 19.88
CA MET A 93 -5.68 -9.70 19.00
C MET A 93 -5.97 -10.21 17.61
N THR A 94 -6.84 -9.49 16.91
CA THR A 94 -7.04 -9.67 15.46
C THR A 94 -5.97 -8.91 14.71
N VAL A 95 -5.35 -9.57 13.74
CA VAL A 95 -4.42 -8.98 12.78
C VAL A 95 -5.17 -8.70 11.48
N LEU A 96 -4.97 -7.51 10.91
CA LEU A 96 -5.59 -7.09 9.65
C LEU A 96 -4.55 -7.17 8.55
N ILE A 97 -4.86 -7.89 7.46
CA ILE A 97 -3.95 -8.16 6.35
C ILE A 97 -4.59 -7.74 5.03
N HIS A 98 -3.82 -7.03 4.20
CA HIS A 98 -4.20 -6.71 2.84
C HIS A 98 -3.97 -7.91 1.92
N ARG A 99 -4.96 -8.24 1.07
CA ARG A 99 -4.88 -9.42 0.17
C ARG A 99 -3.71 -9.35 -0.82
N GLU A 100 -3.32 -8.14 -1.24
CA GLU A 100 -2.16 -7.93 -2.12
C GLU A 100 -0.81 -7.99 -1.36
N MET A 101 -0.83 -8.02 -0.03
CA MET A 101 0.34 -8.15 0.85
C MET A 101 0.13 -9.23 1.91
N PRO A 102 -0.11 -10.49 1.52
CA PRO A 102 -0.53 -11.53 2.45
C PRO A 102 0.49 -11.88 3.53
N ASP A 103 1.78 -11.61 3.29
CA ASP A 103 2.87 -12.08 4.16
C ASP A 103 3.44 -10.97 5.06
N THR A 104 2.79 -9.81 5.17
CA THR A 104 3.35 -8.69 5.95
C THR A 104 3.50 -9.01 7.42
N PHE A 105 2.51 -9.68 8.02
CA PHE A 105 2.61 -10.13 9.41
C PHE A 105 3.72 -11.18 9.59
N ASP A 106 3.79 -12.17 8.71
CA ASP A 106 4.80 -13.21 8.77
C ASP A 106 6.20 -12.64 8.64
N ALA A 107 6.43 -11.73 7.68
CA ALA A 107 7.72 -11.05 7.50
C ALA A 107 8.12 -10.27 8.76
N TRP A 108 7.17 -9.56 9.37
CA TRP A 108 7.41 -8.80 10.60
C TRP A 108 7.72 -9.73 11.78
N ARG A 109 6.92 -10.77 11.99
CA ARG A 109 7.12 -11.79 13.03
C ARG A 109 8.47 -12.48 12.91
N ASP A 110 8.83 -12.89 11.69
CA ASP A 110 10.09 -13.63 11.43
C ASP A 110 11.30 -12.74 11.63
N ALA A 111 11.24 -11.46 11.27
CA ALA A 111 12.32 -10.50 11.54
C ALA A 111 12.57 -10.31 13.04
N LEU A 112 11.53 -10.36 13.86
CA LEU A 112 11.61 -10.32 15.32
C LEU A 112 12.03 -11.66 15.96
N LYS A 113 12.11 -12.74 15.16
CA LYS A 113 12.42 -14.11 15.61
C LYS A 113 11.41 -14.68 16.62
N ILE A 114 10.17 -14.23 16.57
CA ILE A 114 9.08 -14.70 17.43
C ILE A 114 8.29 -15.81 16.70
N LYS A 115 8.94 -16.95 16.47
CA LYS A 115 8.45 -18.02 15.59
C LYS A 115 7.07 -18.61 15.96
N ASN A 116 6.67 -18.52 17.21
CA ASN A 116 5.44 -19.15 17.73
C ASN A 116 4.33 -18.12 17.99
N LEU A 117 4.47 -16.91 17.49
CA LEU A 117 3.45 -15.88 17.63
C LEU A 117 2.37 -16.09 16.59
N GLU A 118 1.19 -16.51 17.04
CA GLU A 118 -0.01 -16.59 16.21
C GLU A 118 -1.07 -15.62 16.76
N PRO A 119 -1.70 -14.81 15.92
CA PRO A 119 -2.75 -13.91 16.36
C PRO A 119 -4.02 -14.70 16.71
N ALA A 120 -4.91 -14.10 17.52
CA ALA A 120 -6.20 -14.70 17.84
C ALA A 120 -7.08 -14.91 16.59
N ALA A 121 -7.00 -14.00 15.64
CA ALA A 121 -7.68 -14.07 14.34
C ALA A 121 -6.93 -13.25 13.28
N ILE A 122 -7.22 -13.53 12.01
CA ILE A 122 -6.73 -12.74 10.88
C ILE A 122 -7.93 -12.35 10.02
N ASP A 123 -8.12 -11.05 9.83
CA ASP A 123 -9.11 -10.50 8.92
C ASP A 123 -8.41 -9.98 7.64
N HIS A 124 -8.97 -10.32 6.49
CA HIS A 124 -8.40 -9.96 5.19
C HIS A 124 -9.21 -8.85 4.51
N PHE A 125 -8.48 -7.88 3.98
CA PHE A 125 -9.02 -6.72 3.27
C PHE A 125 -8.48 -6.66 1.84
N ASP A 126 -9.29 -6.19 0.92
CA ASP A 126 -8.89 -5.82 -0.44
C ASP A 126 -8.78 -4.29 -0.64
N SER A 127 -9.11 -3.53 0.39
CA SER A 127 -9.00 -2.07 0.43
C SER A 127 -8.14 -1.61 1.61
N GLY A 128 -7.00 -0.98 1.31
CA GLY A 128 -6.13 -0.40 2.33
C GLY A 128 -6.79 0.74 3.11
N GLN A 129 -7.69 1.51 2.49
CA GLN A 129 -8.45 2.56 3.18
C GLN A 129 -9.36 1.99 4.26
N LEU A 130 -10.11 0.93 3.93
CA LEU A 130 -10.99 0.26 4.89
C LEU A 130 -10.20 -0.43 5.98
N MET A 131 -9.03 -0.97 5.66
CA MET A 131 -8.13 -1.58 6.64
C MET A 131 -7.60 -0.55 7.65
N LEU A 132 -7.19 0.63 7.20
CA LEU A 132 -6.79 1.73 8.09
C LEU A 132 -7.97 2.21 8.95
N GLU A 133 -9.18 2.33 8.40
CA GLU A 133 -10.36 2.71 9.16
C GLU A 133 -10.69 1.64 10.21
N ALA A 134 -10.64 0.37 9.88
CA ALA A 134 -10.84 -0.73 10.82
C ALA A 134 -9.82 -0.67 11.98
N ALA A 135 -8.55 -0.41 11.67
CA ALA A 135 -7.51 -0.23 12.68
C ALA A 135 -7.79 1.00 13.58
N ALA A 136 -8.21 2.13 12.99
CA ALA A 136 -8.57 3.34 13.74
C ALA A 136 -9.76 3.13 14.68
N GLN A 137 -10.72 2.29 14.29
CA GLN A 137 -11.84 1.88 15.13
C GLN A 137 -11.44 0.86 16.21
N GLY A 138 -10.21 0.36 16.19
CA GLY A 138 -9.70 -0.62 17.14
C GLY A 138 -10.17 -2.05 16.89
N LEU A 139 -10.53 -2.38 15.64
CA LEU A 139 -10.97 -3.73 15.27
C LEU A 139 -9.81 -4.71 15.14
N GLY A 140 -8.57 -4.22 15.07
CA GLY A 140 -7.37 -5.04 15.00
C GLY A 140 -6.11 -4.22 14.75
N ILE A 141 -5.00 -4.92 14.61
CA ILE A 141 -3.70 -4.35 14.27
C ILE A 141 -3.40 -4.60 12.80
N ALA A 142 -3.23 -3.53 12.03
CA ALA A 142 -2.94 -3.60 10.60
C ALA A 142 -1.43 -3.70 10.36
N PHE A 143 -1.01 -4.67 9.54
CA PHE A 143 0.37 -4.77 9.07
C PHE A 143 0.46 -4.19 7.67
N MET A 144 0.91 -2.96 7.59
CA MET A 144 0.98 -2.15 6.38
C MET A 144 2.31 -1.39 6.30
N HIS A 145 2.50 -0.64 5.21
CA HIS A 145 3.69 0.18 5.04
C HIS A 145 3.67 1.44 5.91
N GLN A 146 4.84 1.90 6.30
CA GLN A 146 5.01 3.18 7.00
C GLN A 146 4.38 4.33 6.20
N SER A 147 4.57 4.37 4.89
CA SER A 147 3.96 5.40 4.04
C SER A 147 2.43 5.44 4.14
N HIS A 148 1.78 4.31 4.34
CA HIS A 148 0.33 4.27 4.52
C HIS A 148 -0.11 4.99 5.81
N LEU A 149 0.68 4.86 6.88
CA LEU A 149 0.43 5.57 8.13
C LEU A 149 0.73 7.07 8.00
N ASP A 150 1.89 7.41 7.43
CA ASP A 150 2.35 8.80 7.32
C ASP A 150 1.40 9.62 6.43
N ASP A 151 0.99 9.06 5.29
CA ASP A 151 0.12 9.72 4.32
C ASP A 151 -1.37 9.67 4.70
N ALA A 152 -1.75 8.90 5.70
CA ALA A 152 -3.13 8.87 6.20
C ALA A 152 -3.52 10.18 6.91
N HIS A 153 -2.56 10.85 7.53
CA HIS A 153 -2.80 12.06 8.34
C HIS A 153 -3.95 11.89 9.34
N ASP A 154 -4.08 10.69 9.92
CA ASP A 154 -5.13 10.31 10.85
C ASP A 154 -4.57 10.21 12.27
N GLU A 155 -4.90 11.17 13.13
CA GLU A 155 -4.43 11.22 14.52
C GLU A 155 -4.92 10.07 15.39
N ARG A 156 -5.94 9.32 14.94
CA ARG A 156 -6.43 8.13 15.63
C ARG A 156 -5.47 6.95 15.51
N LEU A 157 -4.62 6.95 14.46
CA LEU A 157 -3.69 5.89 14.13
C LEU A 157 -2.30 6.17 14.65
N VAL A 158 -1.63 5.11 15.10
CA VAL A 158 -0.24 5.15 15.50
C VAL A 158 0.48 3.85 15.14
N ARG A 159 1.79 3.94 15.08
CA ARG A 159 2.70 2.80 15.15
C ARG A 159 2.61 2.17 16.55
N ILE A 160 2.33 0.87 16.62
CA ILE A 160 2.15 0.17 17.90
C ILE A 160 3.48 -0.25 18.53
N PHE A 161 4.41 -0.76 17.73
CA PHE A 161 5.73 -1.20 18.18
C PHE A 161 6.82 -0.41 17.46
N ASP A 162 7.90 -0.09 18.16
CA ASP A 162 9.07 0.61 17.59
C ASP A 162 9.99 -0.38 16.90
N VAL A 163 9.52 -0.96 15.80
CA VAL A 163 10.24 -1.96 15.01
C VAL A 163 10.06 -1.67 13.53
N ASP A 164 11.18 -1.58 12.82
CA ASP A 164 11.23 -1.44 11.37
C ASP A 164 11.62 -2.76 10.72
N VAL A 165 10.77 -3.24 9.81
CA VAL A 165 11.03 -4.43 9.03
C VAL A 165 10.91 -4.08 7.55
N GLU A 166 11.96 -4.35 6.77
CA GLU A 166 11.91 -4.11 5.33
C GLU A 166 10.74 -4.88 4.70
N SER A 167 9.93 -4.17 3.91
CA SER A 167 8.81 -4.80 3.21
C SER A 167 9.31 -5.58 2.00
N PRO A 168 8.81 -6.80 1.77
CA PRO A 168 9.05 -7.49 0.51
C PRO A 168 8.25 -6.90 -0.65
N TYR A 169 7.29 -6.00 -0.39
CA TYR A 169 6.42 -5.37 -1.38
C TYR A 169 6.84 -3.94 -1.66
N SER A 170 6.66 -3.52 -2.92
CA SER A 170 6.80 -2.13 -3.37
C SER A 170 5.63 -1.76 -4.27
N TYR A 171 5.35 -0.48 -4.38
CA TYR A 171 4.53 0.03 -5.46
C TYR A 171 5.34 0.07 -6.74
N TRP A 172 4.68 -0.34 -7.83
CA TRP A 172 5.27 -0.38 -9.16
C TRP A 172 4.33 0.28 -10.16
N PHE A 173 4.89 1.15 -11.01
CA PHE A 173 4.26 1.47 -12.27
C PHE A 173 4.53 0.35 -13.24
N VAL A 174 3.50 -0.18 -13.90
CA VAL A 174 3.61 -1.25 -14.88
C VAL A 174 2.77 -0.96 -16.11
N CYS A 175 3.30 -1.32 -17.29
CA CYS A 175 2.57 -1.28 -18.54
C CYS A 175 3.15 -2.30 -19.53
N ARG A 176 2.44 -2.53 -20.64
CA ARG A 176 3.07 -3.24 -21.77
C ARG A 176 4.15 -2.34 -22.38
N PRO A 177 5.31 -2.88 -22.83
CA PRO A 177 6.40 -2.05 -23.37
C PRO A 177 5.96 -1.10 -24.49
N ARG A 178 5.01 -1.55 -25.34
CA ARG A 178 4.44 -0.72 -26.42
C ARG A 178 3.65 0.49 -25.92
N ALA A 179 3.08 0.42 -24.71
CA ALA A 179 2.28 1.51 -24.16
C ALA A 179 3.12 2.78 -23.88
N LEU A 180 4.42 2.63 -23.61
CA LEU A 180 5.34 3.77 -23.45
C LEU A 180 5.56 4.56 -24.73
N GLN A 181 5.19 4.02 -25.90
CA GLN A 181 5.21 4.76 -27.17
C GLN A 181 4.02 5.74 -27.29
N LEU A 182 2.99 5.54 -26.50
CA LEU A 182 1.84 6.45 -26.42
C LEU A 182 2.23 7.67 -25.59
N GLU A 183 2.13 8.84 -26.17
CA GLU A 183 2.50 10.10 -25.52
C GLU A 183 1.81 10.29 -24.15
N PRO A 184 0.50 10.07 -23.98
CA PRO A 184 -0.15 10.21 -22.67
C PRO A 184 0.42 9.30 -21.59
N VAL A 185 0.78 8.06 -21.95
CA VAL A 185 1.37 7.10 -21.01
C VAL A 185 2.77 7.54 -20.60
N ARG A 186 3.57 8.02 -21.56
CA ARG A 186 4.92 8.51 -21.29
C ARG A 186 4.90 9.75 -20.40
N ILE A 187 4.04 10.72 -20.69
CA ILE A 187 3.87 11.93 -19.87
C ILE A 187 3.53 11.56 -18.43
N PHE A 188 2.55 10.68 -18.26
CA PHE A 188 2.16 10.23 -16.92
C PHE A 188 3.29 9.49 -16.21
N HIS A 189 3.98 8.56 -16.90
CA HIS A 189 5.11 7.82 -16.38
C HIS A 189 6.23 8.77 -15.89
N ASP A 190 6.67 9.69 -16.73
CA ASP A 190 7.78 10.60 -16.42
C ASP A 190 7.46 11.51 -15.24
N TRP A 191 6.22 12.00 -15.19
CA TRP A 191 5.73 12.76 -14.05
C TRP A 191 5.72 11.90 -12.77
N LEU A 192 5.16 10.69 -12.82
CA LEU A 192 5.06 9.81 -11.65
C LEU A 192 6.45 9.43 -11.11
N VAL A 193 7.41 9.15 -11.98
CA VAL A 193 8.78 8.83 -11.60
C VAL A 193 9.43 10.05 -10.92
N SER A 194 9.19 11.26 -11.42
CA SER A 194 9.72 12.50 -10.81
C SER A 194 9.20 12.77 -9.39
N LEU A 195 8.11 12.13 -8.98
CA LEU A 195 7.59 12.22 -7.60
C LEU A 195 8.23 11.21 -6.64
N SER A 196 8.95 10.23 -7.19
CA SER A 196 9.51 9.10 -6.42
C SER A 196 11.01 9.27 -6.15
N ASP A 197 11.64 10.25 -6.77
CA ASP A 197 13.03 10.68 -6.57
C ASP A 197 13.07 11.77 -5.49
#